data_01f46129072e4ebaf96ea937cf3f626e
#
_entry.id   01f46129072e4ebaf96ea937cf3f626e
#
_cell.length_a   1.000
_cell.length_b   1.000
_cell.length_c   1.000
_cell.angle_alpha   90.00
_cell.angle_beta   90.00
_cell.angle_gamma   90.00
#
_symmetry.space_group_name_H-M   'P 1'
#
loop_
_entity.id
_entity.type
_entity.pdbx_description
1 polymer ?
#
loop_
_entity_poly.entity_id
_entity_poly.type
_entity_poly.pdbx_seq_one_letter_code
_entity_poly.pdbx_strand_id
1 'polypeptide(L)'
;MVNQKEEICTDIGKAMGTFLRITSYGRPQGEVSKAVRAYFRNVENLCSRFRSDSDVSRISAAAGVKPVMVSSLCRDVCRCSLREAAFTGGIFDPTVGALTSLWNIGGENERIPSEEEIEKAKVLIDYKHIEIGERSVFLKEKGMSLDLGGIAKEYALHQAAA
;
A
#
# COMPACT_ATOMS: atom_id res chain seq x y z
N MET A 1 21.70 -1.00 43.08
CA MET A 1 21.07 -1.23 41.75
C MET A 1 20.05 -0.11 41.55
N VAL A 2 20.39 0.85 40.73
CA VAL A 2 19.47 1.97 40.40
C VAL A 2 18.43 1.42 39.44
N ASN A 3 17.17 1.35 39.89
CA ASN A 3 16.03 0.98 39.07
C ASN A 3 15.81 2.13 38.07
N GLN A 4 16.46 2.07 36.88
CA GLN A 4 16.14 2.97 35.79
C GLN A 4 14.71 2.66 35.38
N LYS A 5 13.75 3.49 35.79
CA LYS A 5 12.42 3.49 35.18
C LYS A 5 12.62 3.69 33.69
N GLU A 6 12.28 2.69 32.88
CA GLU A 6 12.28 2.82 31.44
C GLU A 6 11.38 4.01 31.07
N GLU A 7 11.97 5.01 30.47
CA GLU A 7 11.23 6.21 30.02
C GLU A 7 10.33 5.79 28.88
N ILE A 8 9.01 5.94 29.08
CA ILE A 8 8.00 5.65 28.05
C ILE A 8 7.70 6.93 27.30
N CYS A 9 7.95 6.92 26.01
CA CYS A 9 7.69 8.05 25.15
C CYS A 9 6.61 7.70 24.12
N THR A 10 5.60 8.56 24.00
CA THR A 10 4.51 8.41 23.02
C THR A 10 4.45 9.62 22.10
N ASP A 11 4.40 9.34 20.80
CA ASP A 11 4.21 10.34 19.73
C ASP A 11 2.98 9.97 18.91
N ILE A 12 2.14 10.96 18.58
CA ILE A 12 0.90 10.78 17.82
C ILE A 12 0.91 11.72 16.61
N GLY A 13 0.48 11.21 15.45
CA GLY A 13 0.36 12.00 14.24
C GLY A 13 -0.42 11.28 13.15
N LYS A 14 -0.33 11.76 11.92
CA LYS A 14 -0.99 11.17 10.76
C LYS A 14 0.02 10.56 9.80
N ALA A 15 -0.32 9.42 9.20
CA ALA A 15 0.39 8.79 8.11
C ALA A 15 -0.58 7.90 7.31
N MET A 16 -0.40 7.79 6.01
CA MET A 16 -1.17 6.90 5.12
C MET A 16 -2.70 7.06 5.29
N GLY A 17 -3.17 8.30 5.44
CA GLY A 17 -4.58 8.63 5.58
C GLY A 17 -5.22 8.29 6.94
N THR A 18 -4.44 7.90 7.95
CA THR A 18 -4.94 7.52 9.29
C THR A 18 -4.06 8.09 10.40
N PHE A 19 -4.43 7.78 11.67
CA PHE A 19 -3.60 8.13 12.83
C PHE A 19 -2.49 7.10 13.03
N LEU A 20 -1.29 7.60 13.38
CA LEU A 20 -0.15 6.81 13.77
C LEU A 20 0.23 7.17 15.20
N ARG A 21 0.22 6.16 16.09
CA ARG A 21 0.72 6.26 17.46
C ARG A 21 1.99 5.43 17.59
N ILE A 22 3.07 6.06 18.06
CA ILE A 22 4.37 5.43 18.27
C ILE A 22 4.67 5.49 19.76
N THR A 23 4.88 4.34 20.39
CA THR A 23 5.32 4.24 21.79
C THR A 23 6.68 3.56 21.82
N SER A 24 7.68 4.22 22.40
CA SER A 24 9.04 3.69 22.57
C SER A 24 9.41 3.60 24.06
N TYR A 25 10.24 2.61 24.39
CA TYR A 25 10.72 2.32 25.73
C TYR A 25 12.23 2.46 25.78
N GLY A 26 12.76 3.19 26.77
CA GLY A 26 14.20 3.25 27.04
C GLY A 26 15.06 3.95 25.96
N ARG A 27 14.47 4.66 25.00
CA ARG A 27 15.19 5.39 23.95
C ARG A 27 14.72 6.84 23.84
N PRO A 28 15.61 7.77 23.38
CA PRO A 28 15.24 9.15 23.14
C PRO A 28 14.06 9.25 22.18
N GLN A 29 13.01 9.93 22.62
CA GLN A 29 11.72 10.04 21.92
C GLN A 29 11.82 10.47 20.46
N GLY A 30 12.67 11.45 20.17
CA GLY A 30 12.69 12.10 18.85
C GLY A 30 13.26 11.25 17.73
N GLU A 31 14.22 10.36 17.99
CA GLU A 31 14.89 9.59 16.96
C GLU A 31 14.03 8.44 16.44
N VAL A 32 13.42 7.67 17.35
CA VAL A 32 12.53 6.54 16.98
C VAL A 32 11.32 7.06 16.20
N SER A 33 10.62 8.07 16.72
CA SER A 33 9.46 8.65 16.06
C SER A 33 9.80 9.23 14.69
N LYS A 34 10.94 9.90 14.56
CA LYS A 34 11.41 10.45 13.29
C LYS A 34 11.68 9.36 12.26
N ALA A 35 12.35 8.28 12.66
CA ALA A 35 12.67 7.15 11.79
C ALA A 35 11.40 6.42 11.33
N VAL A 36 10.49 6.09 12.26
CA VAL A 36 9.21 5.45 11.94
C VAL A 36 8.38 6.30 10.99
N ARG A 37 8.22 7.60 11.28
CA ARG A 37 7.48 8.51 10.41
C ARG A 37 8.09 8.64 9.02
N ALA A 38 9.43 8.66 8.93
CA ALA A 38 10.13 8.70 7.64
C ALA A 38 9.85 7.42 6.84
N TYR A 39 9.84 6.27 7.50
CA TYR A 39 9.54 4.99 6.87
C TYR A 39 8.10 4.94 6.36
N PHE A 40 7.10 5.32 7.17
CA PHE A 40 5.70 5.38 6.74
C PHE A 40 5.49 6.32 5.55
N ARG A 41 6.13 7.50 5.55
CA ARG A 41 6.09 8.41 4.40
C ARG A 41 6.69 7.79 3.15
N ASN A 42 7.78 7.02 3.29
CA ASN A 42 8.39 6.34 2.16
C ASN A 42 7.46 5.27 1.58
N VAL A 43 6.81 4.47 2.44
CA VAL A 43 5.79 3.49 1.99
C VAL A 43 4.64 4.21 1.28
N GLU A 44 4.12 5.30 1.84
CA GLU A 44 3.04 6.09 1.24
C GLU A 44 3.45 6.67 -0.12
N ASN A 45 4.64 7.26 -0.23
CA ASN A 45 5.12 7.83 -1.47
C ASN A 45 5.23 6.79 -2.59
N LEU A 46 5.62 5.56 -2.27
CA LEU A 46 5.84 4.51 -3.26
C LEU A 46 4.59 3.67 -3.54
N CYS A 47 3.73 3.47 -2.54
CA CYS A 47 2.61 2.53 -2.61
C CYS A 47 1.22 3.17 -2.67
N SER A 48 1.10 4.50 -2.63
CA SER A 48 -0.19 5.17 -2.70
C SER A 48 -0.73 5.23 -4.13
N ARG A 49 -1.95 4.74 -4.36
CA ARG A 49 -2.65 4.89 -5.64
C ARG A 49 -3.13 6.33 -5.92
N PHE A 50 -3.15 7.17 -4.90
CA PHE A 50 -3.57 8.58 -5.00
C PHE A 50 -2.45 9.53 -5.43
N ARG A 51 -1.21 9.07 -5.46
CA ARG A 51 -0.05 9.84 -5.92
C ARG A 51 0.32 9.43 -7.33
N SER A 52 0.30 10.38 -8.26
CA SER A 52 0.61 10.12 -9.68
C SER A 52 2.08 9.67 -9.91
N ASP A 53 2.99 10.05 -9.00
CA ASP A 53 4.41 9.75 -9.04
C ASP A 53 4.81 8.44 -8.32
N SER A 54 3.85 7.75 -7.67
CA SER A 54 4.11 6.49 -6.97
C SER A 54 4.42 5.32 -7.92
N ASP A 55 5.12 4.31 -7.39
CA ASP A 55 5.34 3.06 -8.12
C ASP A 55 4.00 2.38 -8.48
N VAL A 56 3.04 2.34 -7.57
CA VAL A 56 1.71 1.76 -7.79
C VAL A 56 0.96 2.44 -8.92
N SER A 57 0.97 3.77 -8.98
CA SER A 57 0.32 4.51 -10.07
C SER A 57 1.01 4.29 -11.41
N ARG A 58 2.36 4.21 -11.42
CA ARG A 58 3.12 3.90 -12.64
C ARG A 58 2.84 2.48 -13.15
N ILE A 59 2.73 1.49 -12.24
CA ILE A 59 2.35 0.11 -12.57
C ILE A 59 0.96 0.09 -13.21
N SER A 60 -0.02 0.72 -12.57
CA SER A 60 -1.40 0.78 -13.05
C SER A 60 -1.52 1.48 -14.40
N ALA A 61 -0.80 2.58 -14.61
CA ALA A 61 -0.79 3.30 -15.88
C ALA A 61 -0.16 2.49 -17.04
N ALA A 62 0.72 1.53 -16.74
CA ALA A 62 1.38 0.67 -17.72
C ALA A 62 0.71 -0.72 -17.88
N ALA A 63 -0.45 -0.93 -17.24
CA ALA A 63 -1.17 -2.21 -17.26
C ALA A 63 -1.51 -2.65 -18.70
N GLY A 64 -1.22 -3.90 -19.02
CA GLY A 64 -1.39 -4.48 -20.35
C GLY A 64 -0.39 -3.99 -21.41
N VAL A 65 0.60 -3.17 -21.03
CA VAL A 65 1.56 -2.58 -22.00
C VAL A 65 2.98 -3.09 -21.75
N LYS A 66 3.52 -2.93 -20.53
CA LYS A 66 4.89 -3.32 -20.20
C LYS A 66 5.13 -3.42 -18.70
N PRO A 67 6.13 -4.23 -18.28
CA PRO A 67 6.64 -4.21 -16.91
C PRO A 67 7.20 -2.84 -16.52
N VAL A 68 6.98 -2.44 -15.27
CA VAL A 68 7.46 -1.19 -14.69
C VAL A 68 8.56 -1.48 -13.67
N MET A 69 9.71 -0.82 -13.82
CA MET A 69 10.76 -0.85 -12.83
C MET A 69 10.30 -0.11 -11.57
N VAL A 70 10.42 -0.77 -10.42
CA VAL A 70 9.94 -0.26 -9.13
C VAL A 70 10.99 -0.37 -8.04
N SER A 71 10.79 0.34 -6.95
CA SER A 71 11.59 0.22 -5.73
C SER A 71 11.50 -1.18 -5.15
N SER A 72 12.53 -1.62 -4.43
CA SER A 72 12.51 -2.90 -3.70
C SER A 72 11.35 -2.93 -2.70
N LEU A 73 11.10 -1.83 -2.01
CA LEU A 73 10.02 -1.70 -1.04
C LEU A 73 8.64 -1.95 -1.69
N CYS A 74 8.31 -1.24 -2.78
CA CYS A 74 7.03 -1.44 -3.46
C CYS A 74 6.88 -2.88 -3.97
N ARG A 75 7.94 -3.45 -4.54
CA ARG A 75 7.96 -4.84 -4.99
C ARG A 75 7.70 -5.82 -3.84
N ASP A 76 8.29 -5.59 -2.66
CA ASP A 76 8.12 -6.47 -1.51
C ASP A 76 6.71 -6.36 -0.91
N VAL A 77 6.10 -5.16 -0.91
CA VAL A 77 4.67 -5.00 -0.59
C VAL A 77 3.79 -5.74 -1.60
N CYS A 78 4.09 -5.66 -2.90
CA CYS A 78 3.37 -6.43 -3.92
C CYS A 78 3.53 -7.96 -3.72
N ARG A 79 4.72 -8.45 -3.36
CA ARG A 79 4.90 -9.88 -3.02
C ARG A 79 4.09 -10.30 -1.81
N CYS A 80 4.07 -9.45 -0.77
CA CYS A 80 3.25 -9.66 0.41
C CYS A 80 1.77 -9.73 0.03
N SER A 81 1.29 -8.79 -0.79
CA SER A 81 -0.11 -8.77 -1.23
C SER A 81 -0.51 -10.01 -2.04
N LEU A 82 0.37 -10.51 -2.92
CA LEU A 82 0.11 -11.75 -3.67
C LEU A 82 0.02 -12.98 -2.75
N ARG A 83 0.87 -13.05 -1.72
CA ARG A 83 0.83 -14.14 -0.73
C ARG A 83 -0.49 -14.11 0.04
N GLU A 84 -0.94 -12.93 0.50
CA GLU A 84 -2.20 -12.78 1.20
C GLU A 84 -3.41 -13.05 0.29
N ALA A 85 -3.37 -12.62 -0.98
CA ALA A 85 -4.40 -12.94 -1.96
C ALA A 85 -4.51 -14.45 -2.18
N ALA A 86 -3.40 -15.14 -2.34
CA ALA A 86 -3.38 -16.60 -2.47
C ALA A 86 -3.88 -17.32 -1.20
N PHE A 87 -3.45 -16.85 -0.02
CA PHE A 87 -3.85 -17.40 1.27
C PHE A 87 -5.37 -17.27 1.51
N THR A 88 -5.96 -16.14 1.11
CA THR A 88 -7.41 -15.89 1.26
C THR A 88 -8.24 -16.46 0.11
N GLY A 89 -7.62 -17.12 -0.88
CA GLY A 89 -8.33 -17.62 -2.05
C GLY A 89 -8.92 -16.51 -2.93
N GLY A 90 -8.33 -15.31 -2.91
CA GLY A 90 -8.78 -14.15 -3.69
C GLY A 90 -9.84 -13.29 -2.98
N ILE A 91 -10.20 -13.57 -1.72
CA ILE A 91 -11.10 -12.68 -0.94
C ILE A 91 -10.42 -11.31 -0.73
N PHE A 92 -9.14 -11.30 -0.41
CA PHE A 92 -8.28 -10.13 -0.56
C PHE A 92 -7.66 -10.16 -1.96
N ASP A 93 -7.82 -9.09 -2.74
CA ASP A 93 -7.19 -8.97 -4.05
C ASP A 93 -6.63 -7.56 -4.25
N PRO A 94 -5.31 -7.40 -4.44
CA PRO A 94 -4.69 -6.09 -4.61
C PRO A 94 -5.02 -5.43 -5.96
N THR A 95 -5.64 -6.13 -6.91
CA THR A 95 -6.08 -5.56 -8.20
C THR A 95 -7.45 -4.89 -8.13
N VAL A 96 -8.07 -4.87 -6.94
CA VAL A 96 -9.35 -4.19 -6.69
C VAL A 96 -9.34 -2.69 -7.04
N GLY A 97 -8.17 -2.12 -7.28
CA GLY A 97 -7.99 -0.72 -7.67
C GLY A 97 -8.83 -0.31 -8.89
N ALA A 98 -9.03 -1.21 -9.86
CA ALA A 98 -9.90 -0.97 -11.01
C ALA A 98 -11.35 -0.69 -10.59
N LEU A 99 -11.85 -1.39 -9.57
CA LEU A 99 -13.19 -1.24 -9.03
C LEU A 99 -13.28 -0.04 -8.06
N THR A 100 -12.38 0.04 -7.07
CA THR A 100 -12.44 1.09 -6.04
C THR A 100 -12.26 2.49 -6.61
N SER A 101 -11.58 2.63 -7.75
CA SER A 101 -11.42 3.92 -8.44
C SER A 101 -12.72 4.48 -9.02
N LEU A 102 -13.73 3.65 -9.28
CA LEU A 102 -15.01 4.11 -9.85
C LEU A 102 -15.78 5.03 -8.90
N TRP A 103 -15.70 4.78 -7.58
CA TRP A 103 -16.36 5.62 -6.57
C TRP A 103 -15.60 6.92 -6.31
N ASN A 104 -14.29 6.93 -6.55
CA ASN A 104 -13.41 8.08 -6.29
C ASN A 104 -13.60 8.69 -4.87
N ILE A 105 -13.79 7.82 -3.87
CA ILE A 105 -14.07 8.21 -2.49
C ILE A 105 -13.01 9.18 -1.96
N GLY A 106 -13.46 10.33 -1.47
CA GLY A 106 -12.59 11.42 -0.98
C GLY A 106 -11.96 12.28 -2.10
N GLY A 107 -12.28 12.03 -3.36
CA GLY A 107 -11.88 12.85 -4.50
C GLY A 107 -12.91 13.94 -4.85
N GLU A 108 -12.53 14.88 -5.72
CA GLU A 108 -13.41 15.98 -6.17
C GLU A 108 -14.66 15.51 -6.93
N ASN A 109 -14.61 14.32 -7.55
CA ASN A 109 -15.69 13.74 -8.36
C ASN A 109 -16.16 12.42 -7.74
N GLU A 110 -16.40 12.40 -6.44
CA GLU A 110 -17.00 11.25 -5.76
C GLU A 110 -18.40 10.96 -6.33
N ARG A 111 -18.68 9.68 -6.66
CA ARG A 111 -19.93 9.29 -7.30
C ARG A 111 -20.30 7.84 -6.99
N ILE A 112 -21.53 7.49 -7.29
CA ILE A 112 -21.97 6.10 -7.34
C ILE A 112 -21.87 5.63 -8.79
N PRO A 113 -21.04 4.60 -9.10
CA PRO A 113 -20.94 4.05 -10.45
C PRO A 113 -22.19 3.27 -10.85
N SER A 114 -22.43 3.12 -12.16
CA SER A 114 -23.47 2.26 -12.68
C SER A 114 -23.12 0.77 -12.53
N GLU A 115 -24.14 -0.10 -12.55
CA GLU A 115 -23.93 -1.56 -12.56
C GLU A 115 -23.05 -2.01 -13.72
N GLU A 116 -23.23 -1.43 -14.91
CA GLU A 116 -22.41 -1.76 -16.08
C GLU A 116 -20.93 -1.43 -15.88
N GLU A 117 -20.61 -0.28 -15.26
CA GLU A 117 -19.22 0.08 -14.92
C GLU A 117 -18.64 -0.87 -13.90
N ILE A 118 -19.42 -1.25 -12.87
CA ILE A 118 -19.01 -2.20 -11.84
C ILE A 118 -18.67 -3.56 -12.48
N GLU A 119 -19.55 -4.11 -13.31
CA GLU A 119 -19.32 -5.40 -13.96
C GLU A 119 -18.10 -5.37 -14.89
N LYS A 120 -17.89 -4.28 -15.64
CA LYS A 120 -16.68 -4.09 -16.44
C LYS A 120 -15.40 -4.06 -15.60
N ALA A 121 -15.44 -3.43 -14.43
CA ALA A 121 -14.28 -3.35 -13.55
C ALA A 121 -13.99 -4.69 -12.84
N LYS A 122 -15.02 -5.46 -12.50
CA LYS A 122 -14.87 -6.76 -11.82
C LYS A 122 -14.06 -7.77 -12.62
N VAL A 123 -14.17 -7.75 -13.96
CA VAL A 123 -13.39 -8.67 -14.83
C VAL A 123 -11.89 -8.37 -14.83
N LEU A 124 -11.48 -7.20 -14.32
CA LEU A 124 -10.08 -6.79 -14.20
C LEU A 124 -9.49 -7.14 -12.83
N ILE A 125 -10.26 -7.78 -11.94
CA ILE A 125 -9.82 -8.15 -10.59
C ILE A 125 -9.40 -9.62 -10.62
N ASP A 126 -8.10 -9.86 -10.74
CA ASP A 126 -7.49 -11.18 -10.59
C ASP A 126 -5.99 -11.01 -10.26
N TYR A 127 -5.62 -11.25 -9.01
CA TYR A 127 -4.23 -11.17 -8.54
C TYR A 127 -3.28 -12.10 -9.30
N LYS A 128 -3.78 -13.17 -9.95
CA LYS A 128 -2.97 -14.09 -10.77
C LYS A 128 -2.42 -13.43 -12.03
N HIS A 129 -2.97 -12.30 -12.43
CA HIS A 129 -2.49 -11.50 -13.54
C HIS A 129 -1.42 -10.46 -13.14
N ILE A 130 -0.91 -10.53 -11.90
CA ILE A 130 0.25 -9.75 -11.46
C ILE A 130 1.51 -10.59 -11.66
N GLU A 131 2.47 -10.08 -12.41
CA GLU A 131 3.81 -10.64 -12.53
C GLU A 131 4.83 -9.80 -11.77
N ILE A 132 5.62 -10.45 -10.90
CA ILE A 132 6.71 -9.79 -10.17
C ILE A 132 8.04 -10.32 -10.68
N GLY A 133 8.76 -9.47 -11.41
CA GLY A 133 10.11 -9.73 -11.87
C GLY A 133 11.16 -9.43 -10.79
N GLU A 134 12.44 -9.52 -11.19
CA GLU A 134 13.56 -9.23 -10.28
C GLU A 134 13.54 -7.78 -9.77
N ARG A 135 13.23 -6.82 -10.65
CA ARG A 135 13.17 -5.38 -10.35
C ARG A 135 11.93 -4.70 -10.88
N SER A 136 10.91 -5.44 -11.28
CA SER A 136 9.72 -4.91 -11.96
C SER A 136 8.45 -5.57 -11.48
N VAL A 137 7.33 -4.89 -11.73
CA VAL A 137 5.97 -5.41 -11.55
C VAL A 137 5.19 -5.15 -12.84
N PHE A 138 4.37 -6.10 -13.26
CA PHE A 138 3.54 -6.01 -14.44
C PHE A 138 2.12 -6.50 -14.16
N LEU A 139 1.14 -5.74 -14.63
CA LEU A 139 -0.26 -6.14 -14.70
C LEU A 139 -0.56 -6.57 -16.13
N LYS A 140 -0.99 -7.81 -16.33
CA LYS A 140 -1.13 -8.41 -17.68
C LYS A 140 -2.21 -7.77 -18.51
N GLU A 141 -3.31 -7.36 -17.88
CA GLU A 141 -4.48 -6.90 -18.62
C GLU A 141 -4.58 -5.37 -18.58
N LYS A 142 -4.90 -4.78 -19.73
CA LYS A 142 -5.14 -3.34 -19.85
C LYS A 142 -6.34 -2.92 -18.98
N GLY A 143 -6.16 -1.90 -18.18
CA GLY A 143 -7.20 -1.38 -17.28
C GLY A 143 -7.13 -1.95 -15.86
N MET A 144 -6.31 -2.97 -15.59
CA MET A 144 -6.01 -3.38 -14.22
C MET A 144 -5.40 -2.23 -13.43
N SER A 145 -5.68 -2.18 -12.15
CA SER A 145 -5.11 -1.17 -11.25
C SER A 145 -4.87 -1.74 -9.86
N LEU A 146 -3.73 -1.38 -9.26
CA LEU A 146 -3.39 -1.80 -7.90
C LEU A 146 -4.01 -0.85 -6.85
N ASP A 147 -4.52 -1.46 -5.78
CA ASP A 147 -4.82 -0.79 -4.52
C ASP A 147 -4.19 -1.60 -3.37
N LEU A 148 -3.12 -1.07 -2.81
CA LEU A 148 -2.40 -1.69 -1.70
C LEU A 148 -2.88 -1.17 -0.33
N GLY A 149 -3.96 -0.40 -0.27
CA GLY A 149 -4.50 0.20 0.95
C GLY A 149 -4.87 -0.80 2.04
N GLY A 150 -5.24 -2.03 1.65
CA GLY A 150 -5.57 -3.13 2.56
C GLY A 150 -4.37 -3.90 3.11
N ILE A 151 -3.12 -3.54 2.74
CA ILE A 151 -1.93 -4.26 3.22
C ILE A 151 -0.73 -3.35 3.52
N ALA A 152 -0.61 -2.21 2.86
CA ALA A 152 0.58 -1.37 2.97
C ALA A 152 0.78 -0.81 4.39
N LYS A 153 -0.30 -0.56 5.13
CA LYS A 153 -0.24 -0.08 6.53
C LYS A 153 0.28 -1.16 7.46
N GLU A 154 -0.25 -2.36 7.34
CA GLU A 154 0.13 -3.54 8.13
C GLU A 154 1.59 -3.93 7.84
N TYR A 155 1.98 -3.90 6.56
CA TYR A 155 3.37 -4.10 6.15
C TYR A 155 4.30 -3.06 6.79
N ALA A 156 3.92 -1.77 6.73
CA ALA A 156 4.71 -0.69 7.34
C ALA A 156 4.84 -0.84 8.86
N LEU A 157 3.75 -1.21 9.54
CA LEU A 157 3.76 -1.48 10.99
C LEU A 157 4.69 -2.63 11.33
N HIS A 158 4.60 -3.76 10.62
CA HIS A 158 5.45 -4.93 10.84
C HIS A 158 6.93 -4.58 10.70
N GLN A 159 7.30 -3.88 9.63
CA GLN A 159 8.70 -3.52 9.38
C GLN A 159 9.23 -2.44 10.35
N ALA A 160 8.37 -1.55 10.83
CA ALA A 160 8.77 -0.51 11.79
C ALA A 160 8.94 -1.06 13.22
N ALA A 161 8.35 -2.22 13.54
CA ALA A 161 8.44 -2.87 14.85
C ALA A 161 9.58 -3.90 14.93
N ALA A 162 10.18 -4.30 13.81
CA ALA A 162 11.29 -5.24 13.71
C ALA A 162 12.65 -4.54 13.96
#